data_e6e6f3b47ca33806006bb805566c5b4c
#
_entry.id   e6e6f3b47ca33806006bb805566c5b4c
#
_cell.length_a   1.000
_cell.length_b   1.000
_cell.length_c   1.000
_cell.angle_alpha   90.00
_cell.angle_beta   90.00
_cell.angle_gamma   90.00
#
_symmetry.space_group_name_H-M   'P 1'
#
loop_
_entity.id
_entity.type
_entity.pdbx_description
1 polymer ?
#
loop_
_entity_poly.entity_id
_entity_poly.type
_entity_poly.pdbx_seq_one_letter_code
_entity_poly.pdbx_strand_id
1 'polypeptide(L)'
;ANFKNVALGEQWDIRNRQHGIETGHELVEKHAGRFDTEYAGWDLCRATQLLGMMYLVKMIDREEMDREFSAAGKVIQQQFTSWDAMAESYLGGYEAWLNRIGNANAAQSAAWRRNIFEQLKNKEDGPYSLPFRTDLTWTPGTKGERSEVKRVLARYRAKD
;
A
#
# COMPACT_ATOMS: atom_id res chain seq x y z
N ALA A 1 12.57 -1.94 21.25
CA ALA A 1 13.14 -2.02 19.91
C ALA A 1 12.78 -0.77 19.12
N ASN A 2 13.73 -0.21 18.36
CA ASN A 2 13.45 0.94 17.50
C ASN A 2 12.61 0.47 16.32
N PHE A 3 11.47 1.14 16.06
CA PHE A 3 10.55 0.82 14.95
C PHE A 3 11.29 0.66 13.59
N LYS A 4 12.27 1.51 13.32
CA LYS A 4 13.11 1.41 12.11
C LYS A 4 13.79 0.04 11.99
N ASN A 5 14.39 -0.46 13.06
CA ASN A 5 15.10 -1.73 13.02
C ASN A 5 14.15 -2.91 12.84
N VAL A 6 13.03 -2.92 13.56
CA VAL A 6 12.04 -4.00 13.47
C VAL A 6 11.31 -3.99 12.13
N ALA A 7 10.76 -2.83 11.75
CA ALA A 7 9.91 -2.76 10.56
C ALA A 7 10.71 -2.81 9.26
N LEU A 8 11.87 -2.18 9.19
CA LEU A 8 12.67 -2.15 7.96
C LEU A 8 13.80 -3.16 7.96
N GLY A 9 14.54 -3.30 9.07
CA GLY A 9 15.67 -4.21 9.15
C GLY A 9 15.24 -5.67 9.22
N GLU A 10 14.45 -6.05 10.23
CA GLU A 10 14.11 -7.46 10.47
C GLU A 10 13.07 -8.01 9.48
N GLN A 11 12.05 -7.21 9.13
CA GLN A 11 10.96 -7.67 8.25
C GLN A 11 11.27 -7.53 6.76
N TRP A 12 12.10 -6.54 6.37
CA TRP A 12 12.37 -6.21 4.97
C TRP A 12 13.84 -6.29 4.57
N ASP A 13 14.76 -6.50 5.50
CA ASP A 13 16.22 -6.42 5.30
C ASP A 13 16.68 -5.07 4.69
N ILE A 14 15.95 -3.99 4.93
CA ILE A 14 16.29 -2.68 4.39
C ILE A 14 17.43 -2.07 5.18
N ARG A 15 18.57 -1.87 4.53
CA ARG A 15 19.81 -1.39 5.14
C ARG A 15 19.96 0.12 5.09
N ASN A 16 19.49 0.74 4.03
CA ASN A 16 19.57 2.17 3.81
C ASN A 16 18.46 2.67 2.89
N ARG A 17 18.39 4.01 2.69
CA ARG A 17 17.39 4.66 1.86
C ARG A 17 17.36 4.12 0.42
N GLN A 18 18.53 4.02 -0.20
CA GLN A 18 18.64 3.59 -1.60
C GLN A 18 18.11 2.16 -1.77
N HIS A 19 18.52 1.23 -0.92
CA HIS A 19 18.03 -0.15 -0.93
C HIS A 19 16.50 -0.22 -0.74
N GLY A 20 15.92 0.63 0.12
CA GLY A 20 14.47 0.65 0.31
C GLY A 20 13.70 1.15 -0.93
N ILE A 21 14.20 2.18 -1.60
CA ILE A 21 13.61 2.69 -2.84
C ILE A 21 13.72 1.64 -3.95
N GLU A 22 14.86 1.02 -4.14
CA GLU A 22 15.08 -0.04 -5.13
C GLU A 22 14.13 -1.23 -4.89
N THR A 23 14.02 -1.70 -3.65
CA THR A 23 13.07 -2.78 -3.29
C THR A 23 11.62 -2.38 -3.60
N GLY A 24 11.22 -1.15 -3.31
CA GLY A 24 9.90 -0.63 -3.65
C GLY A 24 9.66 -0.61 -5.17
N HIS A 25 10.63 -0.13 -5.93
CA HIS A 25 10.58 -0.10 -7.41
C HIS A 25 10.51 -1.50 -8.00
N GLU A 26 11.33 -2.45 -7.56
CA GLU A 26 11.30 -3.84 -8.03
C GLU A 26 9.92 -4.47 -7.87
N LEU A 27 9.25 -4.24 -6.72
CA LEU A 27 7.89 -4.73 -6.48
C LEU A 27 6.86 -4.12 -7.44
N VAL A 28 7.02 -2.86 -7.83
CA VAL A 28 6.12 -2.18 -8.77
C VAL A 28 6.43 -2.55 -10.21
N GLU A 29 7.70 -2.53 -10.62
CA GLU A 29 8.15 -2.79 -11.99
C GLU A 29 7.87 -4.23 -12.43
N LYS A 30 7.91 -5.17 -11.50
CA LYS A 30 7.51 -6.57 -11.74
C LYS A 30 6.14 -6.70 -12.38
N HIS A 31 5.23 -5.76 -12.09
CA HIS A 31 3.85 -5.79 -12.55
C HIS A 31 3.53 -4.70 -13.59
N ALA A 32 4.42 -3.74 -13.82
CA ALA A 32 4.20 -2.68 -14.79
C ALA A 32 4.10 -3.24 -16.23
N GLY A 33 2.96 -2.97 -16.89
CA GLY A 33 2.71 -3.44 -18.26
C GLY A 33 2.51 -4.96 -18.41
N ARG A 34 2.36 -5.71 -17.33
CA ARG A 34 2.10 -7.16 -17.33
C ARG A 34 0.76 -7.42 -16.68
N PHE A 35 -0.17 -8.11 -17.39
CA PHE A 35 -1.54 -8.32 -16.91
C PHE A 35 -1.81 -9.72 -16.35
N ASP A 36 -0.87 -10.66 -16.49
CA ASP A 36 -1.02 -12.07 -16.10
C ASP A 36 -0.16 -12.44 -14.88
N THR A 37 0.17 -11.47 -14.05
CA THR A 37 0.99 -11.72 -12.87
C THR A 37 0.13 -12.11 -11.69
N GLU A 38 0.34 -13.33 -11.21
CA GLU A 38 -0.33 -13.84 -10.03
C GLU A 38 0.01 -12.97 -8.80
N TYR A 39 -1.00 -12.61 -8.02
CA TYR A 39 -0.87 -11.86 -6.77
C TYR A 39 -0.23 -10.47 -6.89
N ALA A 40 -0.41 -9.78 -8.01
CA ALA A 40 0.07 -8.40 -8.18
C ALA A 40 -0.39 -7.46 -7.06
N GLY A 41 -1.62 -7.63 -6.57
CA GLY A 41 -2.14 -6.85 -5.43
C GLY A 41 -1.31 -7.00 -4.15
N TRP A 42 -0.79 -8.20 -3.88
CA TRP A 42 0.10 -8.44 -2.74
C TRP A 42 1.41 -7.65 -2.84
N ASP A 43 2.11 -7.75 -3.97
CA ASP A 43 3.38 -7.05 -4.17
C ASP A 43 3.21 -5.54 -4.21
N LEU A 44 2.21 -5.03 -4.93
CA LEU A 44 1.94 -3.59 -5.06
C LEU A 44 1.53 -2.94 -3.73
N CYS A 45 0.69 -3.60 -2.93
CA CYS A 45 0.37 -3.12 -1.58
C CYS A 45 1.59 -3.16 -0.66
N ARG A 46 2.47 -4.14 -0.80
CA ARG A 46 3.71 -4.20 -0.02
C ARG A 46 4.69 -3.09 -0.42
N ALA A 47 4.77 -2.72 -1.69
CA ALA A 47 5.57 -1.57 -2.13
C ALA A 47 5.11 -0.28 -1.43
N THR A 48 3.81 0.00 -1.43
CA THR A 48 3.28 1.19 -0.75
C THR A 48 3.47 1.11 0.77
N GLN A 49 3.32 -0.06 1.38
CA GLN A 49 3.60 -0.27 2.80
C GLN A 49 5.06 0.04 3.14
N LEU A 50 6.01 -0.46 2.37
CA LEU A 50 7.44 -0.20 2.56
C LEU A 50 7.75 1.30 2.49
N LEU A 51 7.28 1.98 1.46
CA LEU A 51 7.46 3.43 1.28
C LEU A 51 6.84 4.24 2.44
N GLY A 52 5.66 3.84 2.91
CA GLY A 52 5.04 4.43 4.09
C GLY A 52 5.87 4.27 5.36
N MET A 53 6.45 3.08 5.58
CA MET A 53 7.36 2.85 6.71
C MET A 53 8.65 3.68 6.60
N MET A 54 9.22 3.82 5.39
CA MET A 54 10.39 4.65 5.14
C MET A 54 10.12 6.13 5.46
N TYR A 55 8.93 6.62 5.13
CA TYR A 55 8.48 7.96 5.49
C TYR A 55 8.36 8.13 7.01
N LEU A 56 7.74 7.18 7.71
CA LEU A 56 7.57 7.23 9.17
C LEU A 56 8.90 7.29 9.92
N VAL A 57 9.94 6.63 9.41
CA VAL A 57 11.29 6.67 9.99
C VAL A 57 12.18 7.77 9.40
N LYS A 58 11.61 8.67 8.60
CA LYS A 58 12.29 9.82 7.98
C LYS A 58 13.46 9.45 7.05
N MET A 59 13.37 8.29 6.40
CA MET A 59 14.29 7.90 5.33
C MET A 59 13.98 8.59 4.01
N ILE A 60 12.69 8.88 3.76
CA ILE A 60 12.19 9.68 2.65
C ILE A 60 11.29 10.77 3.20
N ASP A 61 11.14 11.84 2.46
CA ASP A 61 10.23 12.92 2.80
C ASP A 61 8.81 12.66 2.26
N ARG A 62 7.88 13.56 2.54
CA ARG A 62 6.49 13.45 2.13
C ARG A 62 6.33 13.54 0.62
N GLU A 63 7.10 14.39 -0.01
CA GLU A 63 7.04 14.60 -1.45
C GLU A 63 7.53 13.36 -2.22
N GLU A 64 8.63 12.76 -1.77
CA GLU A 64 9.14 11.49 -2.30
C GLU A 64 8.10 10.38 -2.13
N MET A 65 7.54 10.22 -0.93
CA MET A 65 6.51 9.22 -0.69
C MET A 65 5.30 9.39 -1.61
N ASP A 66 4.78 10.60 -1.73
CA ASP A 66 3.58 10.88 -2.54
C ASP A 66 3.85 10.62 -4.04
N ARG A 67 5.06 10.94 -4.54
CA ARG A 67 5.50 10.61 -5.90
C ARG A 67 5.53 9.10 -6.13
N GLU A 68 6.17 8.35 -5.25
CA GLU A 68 6.29 6.90 -5.36
C GLU A 68 4.90 6.22 -5.21
N PHE A 69 4.04 6.73 -4.33
CA PHE A 69 2.66 6.25 -4.20
C PHE A 69 1.85 6.49 -5.47
N SER A 70 2.01 7.64 -6.11
CA SER A 70 1.36 7.91 -7.41
C SER A 70 1.82 6.92 -8.48
N ALA A 71 3.12 6.63 -8.56
CA ALA A 71 3.65 5.67 -9.51
C ALA A 71 3.10 4.26 -9.27
N ALA A 72 3.14 3.76 -8.02
CA ALA A 72 2.57 2.47 -7.65
C ALA A 72 1.05 2.42 -7.90
N GLY A 73 0.33 3.49 -7.56
CA GLY A 73 -1.11 3.61 -7.78
C GLY A 73 -1.51 3.53 -9.25
N LYS A 74 -0.73 4.10 -10.16
CA LYS A 74 -0.96 3.99 -11.61
C LYS A 74 -0.84 2.53 -12.07
N VAL A 75 0.14 1.80 -11.58
CA VAL A 75 0.28 0.36 -11.89
C VAL A 75 -0.90 -0.42 -11.30
N ILE A 76 -1.34 -0.13 -10.08
CA ILE A 76 -2.54 -0.72 -9.48
C ILE A 76 -3.77 -0.48 -10.37
N GLN A 77 -3.98 0.74 -10.85
CA GLN A 77 -5.10 1.07 -11.73
C GLN A 77 -4.99 0.44 -13.13
N GLN A 78 -3.80 0.09 -13.59
CA GLN A 78 -3.60 -0.70 -14.80
C GLN A 78 -3.95 -2.19 -14.60
N GLN A 79 -3.58 -2.75 -13.45
CA GLN A 79 -3.79 -4.17 -13.13
C GLN A 79 -5.24 -4.50 -12.76
N PHE A 80 -5.94 -3.59 -12.09
CA PHE A 80 -7.25 -3.85 -11.49
C PHE A 80 -8.31 -2.87 -11.97
N THR A 81 -9.56 -3.28 -11.90
CA THR A 81 -10.72 -2.47 -12.26
C THR A 81 -11.52 -1.98 -11.07
N SER A 82 -11.27 -2.52 -9.88
CA SER A 82 -12.01 -2.21 -8.65
C SER A 82 -11.18 -2.47 -7.39
N TRP A 83 -11.62 -1.92 -6.27
CA TRP A 83 -11.09 -2.23 -4.95
C TRP A 83 -11.21 -3.71 -4.60
N ASP A 84 -12.33 -4.35 -4.99
CA ASP A 84 -12.55 -5.78 -4.76
C ASP A 84 -11.53 -6.64 -5.51
N ALA A 85 -11.31 -6.37 -6.79
CA ALA A 85 -10.35 -7.12 -7.59
C ALA A 85 -8.92 -6.98 -7.04
N MET A 86 -8.53 -5.78 -6.60
CA MET A 86 -7.25 -5.54 -5.95
C MET A 86 -7.14 -6.29 -4.62
N ALA A 87 -8.18 -6.22 -3.78
CA ALA A 87 -8.20 -6.89 -2.48
C ALA A 87 -8.13 -8.43 -2.61
N GLU A 88 -8.83 -9.03 -3.57
CA GLU A 88 -8.74 -10.47 -3.84
C GLU A 88 -7.31 -10.89 -4.22
N SER A 89 -6.66 -10.15 -5.11
CA SER A 89 -5.27 -10.41 -5.48
C SER A 89 -4.30 -10.25 -4.31
N TYR A 90 -4.52 -9.23 -3.45
CA TYR A 90 -3.75 -9.04 -2.23
C TYR A 90 -3.92 -10.21 -1.25
N LEU A 91 -5.17 -10.63 -1.00
CA LEU A 91 -5.49 -11.71 -0.05
C LEU A 91 -4.95 -13.06 -0.53
N GLY A 92 -5.08 -13.36 -1.82
CA GLY A 92 -4.51 -14.57 -2.40
C GLY A 92 -2.98 -14.62 -2.26
N GLY A 93 -2.31 -13.50 -2.55
CA GLY A 93 -0.85 -13.42 -2.39
C GLY A 93 -0.40 -13.51 -0.93
N TYR A 94 -1.16 -12.93 0.00
CA TYR A 94 -0.90 -13.05 1.43
C TYR A 94 -1.02 -14.50 1.91
N GLU A 95 -2.08 -15.19 1.53
CA GLU A 95 -2.29 -16.60 1.89
C GLU A 95 -1.20 -17.50 1.29
N ALA A 96 -0.86 -17.30 0.02
CA ALA A 96 0.20 -18.03 -0.64
C ALA A 96 1.56 -17.81 0.04
N TRP A 97 1.86 -16.58 0.46
CA TRP A 97 3.06 -16.27 1.22
C TRP A 97 3.07 -16.99 2.59
N LEU A 98 1.96 -16.97 3.33
CA LEU A 98 1.83 -17.66 4.60
C LEU A 98 2.04 -19.17 4.46
N ASN A 99 1.46 -19.79 3.44
CA ASN A 99 1.65 -21.21 3.13
C ASN A 99 3.12 -21.53 2.85
N ARG A 100 3.79 -20.68 2.06
CA ARG A 100 5.21 -20.85 1.72
C ARG A 100 6.13 -20.81 2.93
N ILE A 101 5.82 -19.99 3.94
CA ILE A 101 6.60 -19.94 5.20
C ILE A 101 6.14 -20.95 6.23
N GLY A 102 5.24 -21.88 5.88
CA GLY A 102 4.79 -22.95 6.76
C GLY A 102 3.81 -22.54 7.87
N ASN A 103 3.07 -21.45 7.68
CA ASN A 103 2.07 -21.01 8.64
C ASN A 103 0.82 -21.90 8.60
N ALA A 104 0.58 -22.68 9.64
CA ALA A 104 -0.56 -23.61 9.73
C ALA A 104 -1.93 -22.92 9.69
N ASN A 105 -2.00 -21.60 9.96
CA ASN A 105 -3.24 -20.82 10.01
C ASN A 105 -3.37 -19.87 8.80
N ALA A 106 -2.75 -20.17 7.66
CA ALA A 106 -2.72 -19.29 6.48
C ALA A 106 -4.13 -18.88 6.04
N ALA A 107 -5.01 -19.85 5.80
CA ALA A 107 -6.39 -19.60 5.37
C ALA A 107 -7.20 -18.77 6.40
N GLN A 108 -7.05 -19.09 7.70
CA GLN A 108 -7.73 -18.33 8.76
C GLN A 108 -7.24 -16.87 8.83
N SER A 109 -5.94 -16.66 8.67
CA SER A 109 -5.35 -15.32 8.66
C SER A 109 -5.80 -14.50 7.45
N ALA A 110 -5.92 -15.13 6.28
CA ALA A 110 -6.46 -14.50 5.07
C ALA A 110 -7.95 -14.16 5.24
N ALA A 111 -8.75 -15.07 5.79
CA ALA A 111 -10.16 -14.85 6.09
C ALA A 111 -10.37 -13.70 7.10
N TRP A 112 -9.53 -13.59 8.12
CA TRP A 112 -9.59 -12.48 9.06
C TRP A 112 -9.30 -11.12 8.39
N ARG A 113 -8.29 -11.04 7.51
CA ARG A 113 -8.01 -9.83 6.73
C ARG A 113 -9.13 -9.49 5.76
N ARG A 114 -9.76 -10.50 5.13
CA ARG A 114 -10.95 -10.31 4.29
C ARG A 114 -12.08 -9.65 5.07
N ASN A 115 -12.36 -10.12 6.28
CA ASN A 115 -13.38 -9.51 7.13
C ASN A 115 -13.07 -8.03 7.45
N ILE A 116 -11.82 -7.70 7.73
CA ILE A 116 -11.39 -6.30 7.93
C ILE A 116 -11.63 -5.47 6.65
N PHE A 117 -11.27 -6.00 5.49
CA PHE A 117 -11.50 -5.32 4.22
C PHE A 117 -12.98 -5.02 4.01
N GLU A 118 -13.86 -6.01 4.22
CA GLU A 118 -15.31 -5.82 4.08
C GLU A 118 -15.86 -4.78 5.07
N GLN A 119 -15.39 -4.77 6.31
CA GLN A 119 -15.77 -3.75 7.29
C GLN A 119 -15.35 -2.35 6.86
N LEU A 120 -14.14 -2.19 6.34
CA LEU A 120 -13.63 -0.91 5.86
C LEU A 120 -14.32 -0.46 4.58
N LYS A 121 -14.65 -1.38 3.69
CA LYS A 121 -15.37 -1.13 2.43
C LYS A 121 -16.78 -0.60 2.68
N ASN A 122 -17.46 -1.16 3.67
CA ASN A 122 -18.83 -0.78 4.03
C ASN A 122 -18.90 0.50 4.91
N LYS A 123 -17.77 1.09 5.25
CA LYS A 123 -17.73 2.33 6.04
C LYS A 123 -18.00 3.52 5.12
N GLU A 124 -19.03 4.31 5.42
CA GLU A 124 -19.52 5.43 4.59
C GLU A 124 -18.41 6.41 4.19
N ASP A 125 -17.59 6.86 5.16
CA ASP A 125 -16.42 7.71 4.92
C ASP A 125 -15.10 6.92 4.95
N GLY A 126 -15.12 5.65 4.57
CA GLY A 126 -13.96 4.76 4.61
C GLY A 126 -13.00 4.99 3.45
N PRO A 127 -11.81 4.37 3.50
CA PRO A 127 -10.79 4.52 2.45
C PRO A 127 -11.28 4.02 1.08
N TYR A 128 -12.20 3.07 1.05
CA TYR A 128 -12.76 2.48 -0.19
C TYR A 128 -14.01 3.19 -0.72
N SER A 129 -14.46 4.27 -0.06
CA SER A 129 -15.51 5.16 -0.60
C SER A 129 -15.00 6.04 -1.75
N LEU A 130 -13.68 6.17 -1.89
CA LEU A 130 -13.06 6.88 -3.01
C LEU A 130 -13.20 6.08 -4.31
N PRO A 131 -13.46 6.75 -5.46
CA PRO A 131 -13.48 6.09 -6.75
C PRO A 131 -12.14 5.39 -7.02
N PHE A 132 -12.19 4.12 -7.45
CA PHE A 132 -10.97 3.37 -7.77
C PHE A 132 -10.15 4.04 -8.89
N ARG A 133 -10.81 4.66 -9.85
CA ARG A 133 -10.22 5.39 -10.99
C ARG A 133 -10.03 6.88 -10.70
N THR A 134 -9.50 7.21 -9.52
CA THR A 134 -9.10 8.59 -9.19
C THR A 134 -7.88 8.99 -10.02
N ASP A 135 -7.80 10.27 -10.43
CA ASP A 135 -6.60 10.80 -11.08
C ASP A 135 -5.43 10.81 -10.09
N LEU A 136 -4.37 10.12 -10.47
CA LEU A 136 -3.12 9.99 -9.71
C LEU A 136 -1.98 10.80 -10.32
N THR A 137 -2.28 11.85 -11.08
CA THR A 137 -1.26 12.76 -11.58
C THR A 137 -0.65 13.51 -10.41
N TRP A 138 0.58 13.09 -10.05
CA TRP A 138 1.33 13.80 -9.04
C TRP A 138 1.91 15.08 -9.60
N THR A 139 1.62 16.21 -8.97
CA THR A 139 2.28 17.50 -9.20
C THR A 139 2.95 17.93 -7.89
N PRO A 140 4.17 18.52 -7.93
CA PRO A 140 4.78 19.09 -6.74
C PRO A 140 3.80 20.04 -6.07
N GLY A 141 3.43 19.75 -4.83
CA GLY A 141 2.26 20.27 -4.17
C GLY A 141 2.09 21.79 -4.25
N THR A 142 1.05 22.22 -4.88
CA THR A 142 0.51 23.56 -4.68
C THR A 142 -0.07 23.66 -3.28
N LYS A 143 0.00 24.84 -2.65
CA LYS A 143 -0.52 25.08 -1.28
C LYS A 143 -1.99 24.64 -1.06
N GLY A 144 -2.77 24.45 -2.15
CA GLY A 144 -4.17 24.03 -2.12
C GLY A 144 -4.37 22.56 -1.77
N GLU A 145 -3.57 21.64 -2.31
CA GLU A 145 -3.69 20.19 -2.05
C GLU A 145 -3.32 19.83 -0.63
N ARG A 146 -2.32 20.51 -0.03
CA ARG A 146 -2.01 20.39 1.40
C ARG A 146 -3.19 20.75 2.30
N SER A 147 -4.10 21.60 1.83
CA SER A 147 -5.30 22.03 2.55
C SER A 147 -6.38 20.93 2.52
N GLU A 148 -6.51 20.19 1.43
CA GLU A 148 -7.54 19.14 1.25
C GLU A 148 -7.20 17.88 2.05
N VAL A 149 -5.96 17.43 2.01
CA VAL A 149 -5.47 16.36 2.89
C VAL A 149 -5.59 16.74 4.37
N LYS A 150 -5.31 18.00 4.73
CA LYS A 150 -5.53 18.51 6.09
C LYS A 150 -7.02 18.51 6.48
N ARG A 151 -7.93 18.81 5.54
CA ARG A 151 -9.40 18.75 5.77
C ARG A 151 -9.86 17.33 6.00
N VAL A 152 -9.39 16.37 5.17
CA VAL A 152 -9.72 14.95 5.35
C VAL A 152 -9.20 14.46 6.70
N LEU A 153 -7.93 14.71 7.04
CA LEU A 153 -7.34 14.32 8.32
C LEU A 153 -8.01 15.01 9.52
N ALA A 154 -8.46 16.27 9.38
CA ALA A 154 -9.17 16.98 10.43
C ALA A 154 -10.57 16.38 10.69
N ARG A 155 -11.27 15.88 9.66
CA ARG A 155 -12.55 15.17 9.81
C ARG A 155 -12.40 13.85 10.57
N TYR A 156 -11.28 13.13 10.38
CA TYR A 156 -10.99 11.92 11.15
C TYR A 156 -10.67 12.21 12.62
N ARG A 157 -9.96 13.31 12.92
CA ARG A 157 -9.62 13.72 14.30
C ARG A 157 -10.76 14.33 15.09
N ALA A 158 -11.80 14.81 14.44
CA ALA A 158 -12.97 15.42 15.10
C ALA A 158 -14.03 14.38 15.51
N LYS A 159 -13.83 13.09 15.23
CA LYS A 159 -14.73 11.99 15.57
C LYS A 159 -14.22 11.11 16.74
N ASP A 160 -13.05 11.42 17.31
CA ASP A 160 -12.51 10.88 18.56
C ASP A 160 -12.79 11.84 19.74
#